data_22717a8b7395f54404872173947bcc4d
#
_entry.id   22717a8b7395f54404872173947bcc4d
#
_cell.length_a   1.000
_cell.length_b   1.000
_cell.length_c   1.000
_cell.angle_alpha   90.00
_cell.angle_beta   90.00
_cell.angle_gamma   90.00
#
_symmetry.space_group_name_H-M   'P 1'
#
loop_
_entity.id
_entity.type
_entity.pdbx_description
1 polymer ?
#
loop_
_entity_poly.entity_id
_entity_poly.type
_entity_poly.pdbx_seq_one_letter_code
_entity_poly.pdbx_strand_id
1 'polypeptide(L)'
;MTQNNLGCLYYNIRRYEDSEKMYLSAMEIRRRLAVANPQVYEPDLADTQYNLGCLYYNIQRYEDSEKMYLSAMEIRRRLAVANPQVYEPYLVRACNNLSFLFLAQGNFEEAERYAREGSKYDSTYHTIYTNLAASLLLQGRYAEAEEIYLRYKEELKEDFLSDFEDFYRRGIIPPEREDDVERIKKLLSK
;
A
#
# COMPACT_ATOMS: atom_id res chain seq x y z
N MET A 1 -26.04 -1.33 -10.51
CA MET A 1 -24.58 -1.20 -10.29
C MET A 1 -24.39 -0.10 -9.26
N THR A 2 -23.62 -0.32 -8.18
CA THR A 2 -23.37 0.73 -7.17
C THR A 2 -22.39 1.75 -7.70
N GLN A 3 -22.43 2.99 -7.15
CA GLN A 3 -21.47 4.04 -7.54
C GLN A 3 -20.01 3.62 -7.29
N ASN A 4 -19.74 2.88 -6.21
CA ASN A 4 -18.41 2.33 -5.97
C ASN A 4 -17.95 1.39 -7.10
N ASN A 5 -18.82 0.52 -7.59
CA ASN A 5 -18.47 -0.39 -8.69
C ASN A 5 -18.27 0.34 -10.01
N LEU A 6 -19.01 1.44 -10.26
CA LEU A 6 -18.76 2.33 -11.39
C LEU A 6 -17.41 3.03 -11.25
N GLY A 7 -17.05 3.47 -10.04
CA GLY A 7 -15.73 4.02 -9.75
C GLY A 7 -14.61 3.04 -10.10
N CYS A 8 -14.74 1.77 -9.66
CA CYS A 8 -13.78 0.72 -10.03
C CYS A 8 -13.68 0.51 -11.55
N LEU A 9 -14.83 0.49 -12.25
CA LEU A 9 -14.84 0.34 -13.71
C LEU A 9 -14.09 1.50 -14.38
N TYR A 10 -14.41 2.75 -14.01
CA TYR A 10 -13.74 3.93 -14.57
C TYR A 10 -12.25 3.94 -14.23
N TYR A 11 -11.84 3.53 -13.04
CA TYR A 11 -10.45 3.38 -12.67
C TYR A 11 -9.72 2.40 -13.59
N ASN A 12 -10.29 1.22 -13.84
CA ASN A 12 -9.70 0.18 -14.68
C ASN A 12 -9.52 0.62 -16.16
N ILE A 13 -10.43 1.47 -16.67
CA ILE A 13 -10.32 2.04 -18.00
C ILE A 13 -9.62 3.41 -18.03
N ARG A 14 -8.94 3.78 -16.93
CA ARG A 14 -8.14 5.00 -16.76
C ARG A 14 -8.92 6.31 -16.90
N ARG A 15 -10.25 6.28 -16.71
CA ARG A 15 -11.10 7.48 -16.62
C ARG A 15 -11.10 8.00 -15.19
N TYR A 16 -9.98 8.53 -14.74
CA TYR A 16 -9.72 8.82 -13.32
C TYR A 16 -10.64 9.91 -12.75
N GLU A 17 -10.98 10.94 -13.53
CA GLU A 17 -11.92 11.99 -13.08
C GLU A 17 -13.33 11.43 -12.85
N ASP A 18 -13.81 10.55 -13.71
CA ASP A 18 -15.11 9.91 -13.54
C ASP A 18 -15.08 8.91 -12.38
N SER A 19 -13.97 8.21 -12.22
CA SER A 19 -13.74 7.32 -11.08
C SER A 19 -13.81 8.09 -9.76
N GLU A 20 -13.12 9.23 -9.65
CA GLU A 20 -13.15 10.09 -8.46
C GLU A 20 -14.56 10.53 -8.13
N LYS A 21 -15.32 11.06 -9.10
CA LYS A 21 -16.72 11.48 -8.91
C LYS A 21 -17.57 10.35 -8.35
N MET A 22 -17.42 9.14 -8.87
CA MET A 22 -18.22 7.99 -8.43
C MET A 22 -17.82 7.54 -7.02
N TYR A 23 -16.54 7.47 -6.71
CA TYR A 23 -16.08 7.11 -5.37
C TYR A 23 -16.46 8.16 -4.33
N LEU A 24 -16.33 9.46 -4.62
CA LEU A 24 -16.73 10.53 -3.69
C LEU A 24 -18.24 10.49 -3.41
N SER A 25 -19.06 10.27 -4.44
CA SER A 25 -20.51 10.10 -4.27
C SER A 25 -20.85 8.85 -3.44
N ALA A 26 -20.17 7.73 -3.69
CA ALA A 26 -20.34 6.52 -2.89
C ALA A 26 -19.93 6.74 -1.42
N MET A 27 -18.79 7.40 -1.20
CA MET A 27 -18.27 7.70 0.12
C MET A 27 -19.23 8.57 0.92
N GLU A 28 -19.81 9.59 0.32
CA GLU A 28 -20.78 10.47 1.00
C GLU A 28 -22.02 9.70 1.45
N ILE A 29 -22.59 8.86 0.58
CA ILE A 29 -23.74 8.04 0.91
C ILE A 29 -23.39 7.05 2.04
N ARG A 30 -22.26 6.33 1.90
CA ARG A 30 -21.82 5.33 2.89
C ARG A 30 -21.51 5.97 4.24
N ARG A 31 -20.92 7.17 4.27
CA ARG A 31 -20.69 7.93 5.50
C ARG A 31 -21.98 8.23 6.23
N ARG A 32 -23.01 8.71 5.53
CA ARG A 32 -24.33 8.97 6.13
C ARG A 32 -24.98 7.69 6.66
N LEU A 33 -24.89 6.60 5.93
CA LEU A 33 -25.42 5.30 6.35
C LEU A 33 -24.64 4.71 7.53
N ALA A 34 -23.32 4.88 7.58
CA ALA A 34 -22.47 4.43 8.68
C ALA A 34 -22.76 5.17 10.00
N VAL A 35 -23.20 6.41 9.94
CA VAL A 35 -23.68 7.13 11.14
C VAL A 35 -24.94 6.46 11.71
N ALA A 36 -25.85 5.99 10.86
CA ALA A 36 -27.09 5.34 11.29
C ALA A 36 -26.88 3.88 11.73
N ASN A 37 -26.01 3.15 11.03
CA ASN A 37 -25.67 1.75 11.34
C ASN A 37 -24.20 1.44 11.00
N PRO A 38 -23.27 1.72 11.95
CA PRO A 38 -21.83 1.53 11.73
C PRO A 38 -21.48 0.08 11.37
N GLN A 39 -22.03 -0.90 12.08
CA GLN A 39 -21.70 -2.32 11.88
C GLN A 39 -21.96 -2.81 10.45
N VAL A 40 -22.96 -2.25 9.80
CA VAL A 40 -23.36 -2.65 8.43
C VAL A 40 -22.58 -1.86 7.37
N TYR A 41 -22.37 -0.56 7.58
CA TYR A 41 -21.89 0.31 6.50
C TYR A 41 -20.44 0.81 6.64
N GLU A 42 -19.80 0.66 7.81
CA GLU A 42 -18.38 0.99 7.97
C GLU A 42 -17.46 0.11 7.09
N PRO A 43 -17.68 -1.21 6.92
CA PRO A 43 -16.88 -1.99 6.00
C PRO A 43 -16.89 -1.41 4.58
N ASP A 44 -18.07 -1.13 4.07
CA ASP A 44 -18.25 -0.54 2.75
C ASP A 44 -17.62 0.85 2.62
N LEU A 45 -17.72 1.69 3.67
CA LEU A 45 -17.09 2.99 3.70
C LEU A 45 -15.58 2.87 3.63
N ALA A 46 -14.98 1.96 4.41
CA ALA A 46 -13.55 1.69 4.38
C ALA A 46 -13.07 1.20 3.01
N ASP A 47 -13.88 0.38 2.32
CA ASP A 47 -13.57 -0.07 0.96
C ASP A 47 -13.56 1.09 -0.04
N THR A 48 -14.51 2.02 0.07
CA THR A 48 -14.52 3.19 -0.82
C THR A 48 -13.34 4.12 -0.55
N GLN A 49 -13.00 4.34 0.72
CA GLN A 49 -11.82 5.12 1.10
C GLN A 49 -10.52 4.48 0.60
N TYR A 50 -10.39 3.16 0.73
CA TYR A 50 -9.24 2.44 0.20
C TYR A 50 -9.13 2.59 -1.33
N ASN A 51 -10.23 2.46 -2.06
CA ASN A 51 -10.25 2.62 -3.51
C ASN A 51 -9.89 4.05 -3.94
N LEU A 52 -10.36 5.07 -3.20
CA LEU A 52 -9.93 6.46 -3.40
C LEU A 52 -8.43 6.63 -3.13
N GLY A 53 -7.90 5.98 -2.11
CA GLY A 53 -6.46 5.97 -1.85
C GLY A 53 -5.67 5.42 -3.04
N CYS A 54 -6.10 4.29 -3.61
CA CYS A 54 -5.49 3.72 -4.82
C CYS A 54 -5.57 4.69 -6.02
N LEU A 55 -6.72 5.31 -6.23
CA LEU A 55 -6.90 6.28 -7.30
C LEU A 55 -5.94 7.47 -7.14
N TYR A 56 -5.92 8.08 -5.96
CA TYR A 56 -5.07 9.24 -5.68
C TYR A 56 -3.59 8.93 -5.79
N TYR A 57 -3.15 7.74 -5.36
CA TYR A 57 -1.80 7.26 -5.62
C TYR A 57 -1.47 7.25 -7.12
N ASN A 58 -2.35 6.67 -7.95
CA ASN A 58 -2.12 6.56 -9.40
C ASN A 58 -2.06 7.91 -10.13
N ILE A 59 -2.76 8.92 -9.63
CA ILE A 59 -2.71 10.29 -10.18
C ILE A 59 -1.74 11.19 -9.40
N GLN A 60 -0.86 10.60 -8.57
CA GLN A 60 0.21 11.26 -7.82
C GLN A 60 -0.27 12.32 -6.80
N ARG A 61 -1.51 12.21 -6.36
CA ARG A 61 -2.05 13.01 -5.23
C ARG A 61 -1.76 12.28 -3.93
N TYR A 62 -0.51 12.28 -3.53
CA TYR A 62 -0.01 11.41 -2.45
C TYR A 62 -0.59 11.76 -1.07
N GLU A 63 -0.76 13.04 -0.75
CA GLU A 63 -1.37 13.49 0.52
C GLU A 63 -2.85 13.07 0.62
N ASP A 64 -3.59 13.14 -0.48
CA ASP A 64 -4.98 12.67 -0.52
C ASP A 64 -5.04 11.14 -0.43
N SER A 65 -4.09 10.43 -1.06
CA SER A 65 -3.96 8.98 -0.98
C SER A 65 -3.72 8.52 0.45
N GLU A 66 -2.74 9.13 1.14
CA GLU A 66 -2.42 8.87 2.55
C GLU A 66 -3.64 9.04 3.44
N LYS A 67 -4.31 10.18 3.33
CA LYS A 67 -5.52 10.48 4.09
C LYS A 67 -6.61 9.43 3.91
N MET A 68 -6.81 8.95 2.70
CA MET A 68 -7.83 7.95 2.40
C MET A 68 -7.44 6.57 2.94
N TYR A 69 -6.19 6.15 2.76
CA TYR A 69 -5.72 4.87 3.33
C TYR A 69 -5.77 4.86 4.85
N LEU A 70 -5.34 5.94 5.52
CA LEU A 70 -5.40 6.05 6.97
C LEU A 70 -6.84 6.01 7.49
N SER A 71 -7.76 6.70 6.82
CA SER A 71 -9.19 6.68 7.18
C SER A 71 -9.80 5.28 7.05
N ALA A 72 -9.47 4.56 5.97
CA ALA A 72 -9.90 3.18 5.78
C ALA A 72 -9.31 2.23 6.85
N MET A 73 -8.03 2.41 7.15
CA MET A 73 -7.31 1.60 8.13
C MET A 73 -7.86 1.79 9.55
N GLU A 74 -8.22 3.02 9.93
CA GLU A 74 -8.84 3.30 11.23
C GLU A 74 -10.15 2.53 11.42
N ILE A 75 -11.03 2.53 10.41
CA ILE A 75 -12.26 1.75 10.44
C ILE A 75 -11.94 0.25 10.54
N ARG A 76 -11.05 -0.26 9.71
CA ARG A 76 -10.69 -1.68 9.69
C ARG A 76 -10.05 -2.14 10.98
N ARG A 77 -9.25 -1.33 11.66
CA ARG A 77 -8.71 -1.64 13.00
C ARG A 77 -9.82 -1.84 14.03
N ARG A 78 -10.83 -0.95 14.05
CA ARG A 78 -11.98 -1.11 14.95
C ARG A 78 -12.75 -2.39 14.65
N LEU A 79 -12.98 -2.70 13.38
CA LEU A 79 -13.67 -3.91 12.95
C LEU A 79 -12.87 -5.18 13.25
N ALA A 80 -11.55 -5.14 13.15
CA ALA A 80 -10.66 -6.26 13.44
C ALA A 80 -10.66 -6.64 14.92
N VAL A 81 -10.94 -5.71 15.84
CA VAL A 81 -11.12 -6.03 17.26
C VAL A 81 -12.26 -7.02 17.48
N ALA A 82 -13.37 -6.87 16.73
CA ALA A 82 -14.52 -7.75 16.84
C ALA A 82 -14.38 -9.02 15.96
N ASN A 83 -13.74 -8.94 14.83
CA ASN A 83 -13.57 -10.06 13.89
C ASN A 83 -12.21 -9.99 13.16
N PRO A 84 -11.11 -10.39 13.83
CA PRO A 84 -9.75 -10.32 13.26
C PRO A 84 -9.63 -11.12 11.96
N GLN A 85 -10.16 -12.34 11.91
CA GLN A 85 -10.04 -13.22 10.75
C GLN A 85 -10.59 -12.59 9.46
N VAL A 86 -11.61 -11.73 9.58
CA VAL A 86 -12.21 -11.05 8.43
C VAL A 86 -11.44 -9.78 8.06
N TYR A 87 -10.98 -9.00 9.05
CA TYR A 87 -10.50 -7.63 8.78
C TYR A 87 -8.98 -7.46 8.81
N GLU A 88 -8.22 -8.36 9.45
CA GLU A 88 -6.75 -8.31 9.41
C GLU A 88 -6.17 -8.40 7.98
N PRO A 89 -6.69 -9.23 7.05
CA PRO A 89 -6.22 -9.24 5.68
C PRO A 89 -6.34 -7.89 4.96
N TYR A 90 -7.36 -7.10 5.32
CA TYR A 90 -7.52 -5.74 4.79
C TYR A 90 -6.55 -4.74 5.44
N LEU A 91 -6.16 -4.96 6.70
CA LEU A 91 -5.14 -4.17 7.36
C LEU A 91 -3.75 -4.40 6.74
N VAL A 92 -3.39 -5.66 6.47
CA VAL A 92 -2.15 -5.99 5.76
C VAL A 92 -2.06 -5.26 4.43
N ARG A 93 -3.13 -5.31 3.63
CA ARG A 93 -3.17 -4.61 2.33
C ARG A 93 -3.07 -3.09 2.47
N ALA A 94 -3.70 -2.51 3.48
CA ALA A 94 -3.60 -1.07 3.74
C ALA A 94 -2.18 -0.69 4.17
N CYS A 95 -1.55 -1.48 5.03
CA CYS A 95 -0.16 -1.30 5.45
C CYS A 95 0.79 -1.40 4.26
N ASN A 96 0.59 -2.38 3.37
CA ASN A 96 1.40 -2.55 2.17
C ASN A 96 1.32 -1.31 1.25
N ASN A 97 0.11 -0.81 1.02
CA ASN A 97 -0.07 0.37 0.16
C ASN A 97 0.46 1.65 0.81
N LEU A 98 0.31 1.82 2.13
CA LEU A 98 0.90 2.96 2.85
C LEU A 98 2.44 2.89 2.81
N SER A 99 3.01 1.71 3.03
CA SER A 99 4.45 1.51 2.92
C SER A 99 4.97 1.90 1.53
N PHE A 100 4.31 1.43 0.48
CA PHE A 100 4.69 1.76 -0.90
C PHE A 100 4.48 3.25 -1.23
N LEU A 101 3.42 3.86 -0.71
CA LEU A 101 3.19 5.31 -0.83
C LEU A 101 4.32 6.11 -0.20
N PHE A 102 4.77 5.75 1.01
CA PHE A 102 5.87 6.43 1.69
C PHE A 102 7.22 6.21 1.00
N LEU A 103 7.46 5.02 0.41
CA LEU A 103 8.62 4.82 -0.49
C LEU A 103 8.57 5.81 -1.66
N ALA A 104 7.41 5.97 -2.30
CA ALA A 104 7.25 6.89 -3.42
C ALA A 104 7.46 8.38 -3.04
N GLN A 105 7.26 8.72 -1.78
CA GLN A 105 7.50 10.06 -1.21
C GLN A 105 8.94 10.25 -0.68
N GLY A 106 9.77 9.20 -0.68
CA GLY A 106 11.11 9.22 -0.10
C GLY A 106 11.13 9.20 1.45
N ASN A 107 10.00 8.88 2.08
CA ASN A 107 9.89 8.75 3.53
C ASN A 107 10.09 7.28 3.95
N PHE A 108 11.35 6.85 3.95
CA PHE A 108 11.72 5.45 4.11
C PHE A 108 11.45 4.91 5.53
N GLU A 109 11.51 5.76 6.57
CA GLU A 109 11.21 5.39 7.95
C GLU A 109 9.73 5.05 8.13
N GLU A 110 8.83 5.86 7.59
CA GLU A 110 7.40 5.57 7.63
C GLU A 110 7.06 4.34 6.76
N ALA A 111 7.73 4.19 5.61
CA ALA A 111 7.58 3.00 4.77
C ALA A 111 7.94 1.72 5.55
N GLU A 112 9.08 1.71 6.26
CA GLU A 112 9.47 0.60 7.13
C GLU A 112 8.44 0.35 8.24
N ARG A 113 7.98 1.42 8.89
CA ARG A 113 7.01 1.31 9.99
C ARG A 113 5.74 0.59 9.55
N TYR A 114 5.17 0.98 8.42
CA TYR A 114 3.97 0.33 7.89
C TYR A 114 4.23 -1.09 7.38
N ALA A 115 5.37 -1.36 6.74
CA ALA A 115 5.72 -2.71 6.34
C ALA A 115 5.83 -3.66 7.55
N ARG A 116 6.50 -3.22 8.62
CA ARG A 116 6.59 -3.99 9.88
C ARG A 116 5.24 -4.13 10.59
N GLU A 117 4.38 -3.11 10.52
CA GLU A 117 3.03 -3.23 11.08
C GLU A 117 2.22 -4.29 10.33
N GLY A 118 2.22 -4.25 9.00
CA GLY A 118 1.48 -5.22 8.19
C GLY A 118 1.94 -6.65 8.40
N SER A 119 3.26 -6.89 8.49
CA SER A 119 3.80 -8.23 8.72
C SER A 119 3.40 -8.85 10.08
N LYS A 120 2.92 -8.04 11.04
CA LYS A 120 2.37 -8.55 12.32
C LYS A 120 0.97 -9.10 12.19
N TYR A 121 0.17 -8.58 11.25
CA TYR A 121 -1.18 -9.08 10.98
C TYR A 121 -1.14 -10.38 10.18
N ASP A 122 -0.25 -10.47 9.19
CA ASP A 122 -0.09 -11.67 8.37
C ASP A 122 1.36 -11.79 7.87
N SER A 123 2.13 -12.68 8.48
CA SER A 123 3.51 -12.95 8.08
C SER A 123 3.62 -13.76 6.78
N THR A 124 2.51 -14.30 6.28
CA THR A 124 2.46 -15.06 5.02
C THR A 124 2.16 -14.17 3.81
N TYR A 125 1.79 -12.91 4.03
CA TYR A 125 1.63 -11.94 2.97
C TYR A 125 3.01 -11.41 2.51
N HIS A 126 3.72 -12.24 1.76
CA HIS A 126 5.14 -12.02 1.45
C HIS A 126 5.41 -10.74 0.68
N THR A 127 4.47 -10.23 -0.13
CA THR A 127 4.60 -8.96 -0.87
C THR A 127 4.97 -7.77 0.02
N ILE A 128 4.62 -7.78 1.32
CA ILE A 128 4.98 -6.68 2.21
C ILE A 128 6.48 -6.59 2.47
N TYR A 129 7.20 -7.71 2.28
CA TYR A 129 8.65 -7.74 2.47
C TYR A 129 9.42 -7.09 1.33
N THR A 130 8.79 -6.87 0.14
CA THR A 130 9.42 -6.04 -0.90
C THR A 130 9.58 -4.61 -0.39
N ASN A 131 8.52 -4.05 0.17
CA ASN A 131 8.55 -2.69 0.73
C ASN A 131 9.48 -2.59 1.95
N LEU A 132 9.49 -3.61 2.83
CA LEU A 132 10.37 -3.63 3.99
C LEU A 132 11.84 -3.67 3.57
N ALA A 133 12.20 -4.54 2.64
CA ALA A 133 13.57 -4.66 2.15
C ALA A 133 14.03 -3.36 1.46
N ALA A 134 13.17 -2.79 0.60
CA ALA A 134 13.45 -1.53 -0.09
C ALA A 134 13.62 -0.38 0.90
N SER A 135 12.73 -0.25 1.90
CA SER A 135 12.82 0.82 2.90
C SER A 135 14.12 0.75 3.70
N LEU A 136 14.55 -0.44 4.10
CA LEU A 136 15.83 -0.64 4.80
C LEU A 136 17.04 -0.31 3.92
N LEU A 137 17.01 -0.78 2.67
CA LEU A 137 18.10 -0.53 1.72
C LEU A 137 18.29 0.96 1.46
N LEU A 138 17.18 1.68 1.22
CA LEU A 138 17.21 3.11 0.92
C LEU A 138 17.56 3.98 2.14
N GLN A 139 17.38 3.47 3.36
CA GLN A 139 17.92 4.04 4.59
C GLN A 139 19.43 3.74 4.79
N GLY A 140 20.06 2.92 3.95
CA GLY A 140 21.46 2.50 4.10
C GLY A 140 21.67 1.34 5.09
N ARG A 141 20.62 0.69 5.50
CA ARG A 141 20.67 -0.51 6.38
C ARG A 141 20.85 -1.77 5.54
N TYR A 142 21.96 -1.80 4.77
CA TYR A 142 22.23 -2.81 3.76
C TYR A 142 22.13 -4.25 4.30
N ALA A 143 22.77 -4.54 5.44
CA ALA A 143 22.81 -5.91 5.98
C ALA A 143 21.42 -6.46 6.33
N GLU A 144 20.53 -5.61 6.89
CA GLU A 144 19.16 -6.00 7.22
C GLU A 144 18.31 -6.19 5.95
N ALA A 145 18.50 -5.33 4.96
CA ALA A 145 17.85 -5.46 3.68
C ALA A 145 18.27 -6.74 2.95
N GLU A 146 19.59 -7.01 2.90
CA GLU A 146 20.17 -8.21 2.27
C GLU A 146 19.59 -9.50 2.85
N GLU A 147 19.42 -9.58 4.17
CA GLU A 147 18.81 -10.73 4.83
C GLU A 147 17.39 -11.00 4.30
N ILE A 148 16.58 -9.94 4.12
CA ILE A 148 15.20 -10.08 3.60
C ILE A 148 15.23 -10.47 2.13
N TYR A 149 16.05 -9.81 1.30
CA TYR A 149 16.19 -10.16 -0.11
C TYR A 149 16.59 -11.61 -0.31
N LEU A 150 17.54 -12.11 0.48
CA LEU A 150 17.96 -13.52 0.41
C LEU A 150 16.88 -14.48 0.89
N ARG A 151 16.18 -14.14 1.98
CA ARG A 151 15.12 -14.97 2.57
C ARG A 151 13.98 -15.23 1.59
N TYR A 152 13.57 -14.20 0.86
CA TYR A 152 12.40 -14.25 -0.04
C TYR A 152 12.79 -14.31 -1.52
N LYS A 153 14.05 -14.55 -1.84
CA LYS A 153 14.58 -14.53 -3.20
C LYS A 153 13.79 -15.44 -4.14
N GLU A 154 13.54 -16.68 -3.74
CA GLU A 154 12.90 -17.67 -4.62
C GLU A 154 11.43 -17.30 -4.94
N GLU A 155 10.79 -16.56 -4.06
CA GLU A 155 9.36 -16.21 -4.19
C GLU A 155 9.14 -14.83 -4.79
N LEU A 156 10.00 -13.84 -4.45
CA LEU A 156 9.78 -12.42 -4.75
C LEU A 156 10.86 -11.80 -5.66
N LYS A 157 11.71 -12.61 -6.27
CA LYS A 157 12.81 -12.08 -7.11
C LYS A 157 12.33 -11.11 -8.18
N GLU A 158 11.30 -11.49 -8.91
CA GLU A 158 10.77 -10.66 -10.00
C GLU A 158 10.14 -9.37 -9.46
N ASP A 159 9.45 -9.45 -8.33
CA ASP A 159 8.87 -8.28 -7.66
C ASP A 159 9.97 -7.32 -7.19
N PHE A 160 11.03 -7.82 -6.53
CA PHE A 160 12.19 -7.02 -6.13
C PHE A 160 12.85 -6.29 -7.30
N LEU A 161 13.05 -6.99 -8.41
CA LEU A 161 13.68 -6.41 -9.61
C LEU A 161 12.77 -5.37 -10.27
N SER A 162 11.47 -5.66 -10.36
CA SER A 162 10.47 -4.72 -10.88
C SER A 162 10.36 -3.45 -10.03
N ASP A 163 10.41 -3.58 -8.70
CA ASP A 163 10.39 -2.44 -7.79
C ASP A 163 11.62 -1.53 -8.01
N PHE A 164 12.82 -2.08 -8.18
CA PHE A 164 14.01 -1.29 -8.48
C PHE A 164 13.88 -0.54 -9.81
N GLU A 165 13.32 -1.15 -10.84
CA GLU A 165 13.08 -0.48 -12.13
C GLU A 165 12.11 0.69 -11.97
N ASP A 166 11.03 0.50 -11.20
CA ASP A 166 10.07 1.57 -10.90
C ASP A 166 10.70 2.69 -10.08
N PHE A 167 11.49 2.36 -9.07
CA PHE A 167 12.19 3.34 -8.23
C PHE A 167 13.21 4.16 -9.01
N TYR A 168 13.98 3.55 -9.91
CA TYR A 168 14.88 4.30 -10.83
C TYR A 168 14.09 5.24 -11.72
N ARG A 169 13.03 4.75 -12.36
CA ARG A 169 12.19 5.56 -13.26
C ARG A 169 11.57 6.77 -12.56
N ARG A 170 11.23 6.62 -11.28
CA ARG A 170 10.62 7.69 -10.47
C ARG A 170 11.63 8.57 -9.76
N GLY A 171 12.91 8.25 -9.78
CA GLY A 171 13.94 8.99 -9.05
C GLY A 171 13.84 8.86 -7.53
N ILE A 172 13.34 7.72 -7.04
CA ILE A 172 13.18 7.44 -5.60
C ILE A 172 14.50 7.03 -4.96
N ILE A 173 15.40 6.39 -5.73
CA ILE A 173 16.67 5.90 -5.21
C ILE A 173 17.62 7.08 -4.99
N PRO A 174 18.07 7.34 -3.75
CA PRO A 174 19.09 8.36 -3.51
C PRO A 174 20.40 7.98 -4.22
N PRO A 175 21.13 8.96 -4.79
CA PRO A 175 22.39 8.68 -5.51
C PRO A 175 23.40 7.88 -4.69
N GLU A 176 23.49 8.13 -3.39
CA GLU A 176 24.36 7.41 -2.46
C GLU A 176 23.93 5.95 -2.18
N ARG A 177 22.78 5.52 -2.69
CA ARG A 177 22.25 4.16 -2.57
C ARG A 177 22.28 3.35 -3.86
N GLU A 178 22.65 3.95 -4.97
CA GLU A 178 22.71 3.27 -6.27
C GLU A 178 23.62 2.04 -6.25
N ASP A 179 24.80 2.16 -5.65
CA ASP A 179 25.75 1.04 -5.51
C ASP A 179 25.17 -0.10 -4.67
N ASP A 180 24.45 0.20 -3.59
CA ASP A 180 23.80 -0.79 -2.75
C ASP A 180 22.70 -1.53 -3.52
N VAL A 181 21.89 -0.83 -4.30
CA VAL A 181 20.87 -1.42 -5.17
C VAL A 181 21.49 -2.35 -6.21
N GLU A 182 22.56 -1.92 -6.89
CA GLU A 182 23.26 -2.76 -7.87
C GLU A 182 23.91 -4.02 -7.25
N ARG A 183 24.38 -3.93 -6.00
CA ARG A 183 24.85 -5.11 -5.26
C ARG A 183 23.74 -6.11 -4.99
N ILE A 184 22.55 -5.63 -4.56
CA ILE A 184 21.38 -6.49 -4.35
C ILE A 184 20.91 -7.12 -5.66
N LYS A 185 20.82 -6.36 -6.76
CA LYS A 185 20.47 -6.91 -8.08
C LYS A 185 21.40 -8.03 -8.52
N LYS A 186 22.71 -7.88 -8.32
CA LYS A 186 23.70 -8.94 -8.58
C LYS A 186 23.52 -10.16 -7.68
N LEU A 187 23.12 -9.97 -6.43
CA LEU A 187 22.83 -11.02 -5.47
C LEU A 187 21.60 -11.84 -5.91
N LEU A 188 20.55 -11.14 -6.34
CA LEU A 188 19.31 -11.76 -6.82
C LEU A 188 19.51 -12.53 -8.15
N SER A 189 20.49 -12.12 -8.96
CA SER A 189 20.75 -12.72 -10.28
C SER A 189 21.58 -14.03 -10.23
N LYS A 190 22.22 -14.32 -9.10
CA LYS A 190 22.97 -15.56 -8.89
C LYS A 190 22.06 -16.72 -8.48
#